data_32859d97aae92d37237e32c91e54a5df
#
_entry.id   32859d97aae92d37237e32c91e54a5df
#
_cell.length_a   1.000
_cell.length_b   1.000
_cell.length_c   1.000
_cell.angle_alpha   90.00
_cell.angle_beta   90.00
_cell.angle_gamma   90.00
#
_symmetry.space_group_name_H-M   'P 1'
#
loop_
_entity.id
_entity.type
_entity.pdbx_description
1 polymer ?
#
loop_
_entity_poly.entity_id
_entity_poly.type
_entity_poly.pdbx_seq_one_letter_code
_entity_poly.pdbx_strand_id
1 'polypeptide(L)'
;MKNLKNKVIAITGGATGIGFALAKTLGSEGAKIVIGEPRKEKLLQAVDNLKDMGIEAFEAYLDVTDLKSVEDFAEFTIKCFGRVDMLINNAGIAGARGRIDKVDVVEAKKIFDVNFFGVWHGCAVFSKKMIEQGTKSAIYNLGSENSLFIAVPKSVAYVASKHSVFALSESLRNDLPDFIHVGTIFPGYVDTPLTSQAEGGMDADEFAKIVKEQIKNEEHIIVSHAYNSVHIEKRNNEISSAYKKYAPRYDGDDEYDVKTILSKL
;
A
#
# COMPACT_ATOMS: atom_id res chain seq x y z
N MET A 1 -0.37 -2.97 15.98
CA MET A 1 -1.29 -4.12 16.32
C MET A 1 -0.43 -5.32 16.75
N LYS A 2 0.00 -5.34 18.02
CA LYS A 2 1.01 -6.29 18.52
C LYS A 2 0.61 -7.78 18.43
N ASN A 3 -0.66 -8.11 18.51
CA ASN A 3 -1.17 -9.48 18.42
C ASN A 3 -2.10 -9.60 17.21
N LEU A 4 -1.76 -10.50 16.30
CA LEU A 4 -2.52 -10.77 15.07
C LEU A 4 -3.52 -11.94 15.22
N LYS A 5 -3.48 -12.68 16.32
CA LYS A 5 -4.37 -13.83 16.53
C LYS A 5 -5.84 -13.41 16.46
N ASN A 6 -6.60 -14.09 15.62
CA ASN A 6 -8.02 -13.82 15.31
C ASN A 6 -8.30 -12.44 14.67
N LYS A 7 -7.28 -11.71 14.22
CA LYS A 7 -7.48 -10.47 13.46
C LYS A 7 -7.87 -10.78 12.03
N VAL A 8 -8.85 -10.07 11.51
CA VAL A 8 -9.36 -10.23 10.15
C VAL A 8 -8.63 -9.27 9.22
N ILE A 9 -7.91 -9.81 8.25
CA ILE A 9 -7.07 -9.07 7.31
C ILE A 9 -7.58 -9.29 5.89
N ALA A 10 -8.00 -8.20 5.25
CA ALA A 10 -8.36 -8.17 3.84
C ALA A 10 -7.15 -7.73 3.01
N ILE A 11 -6.81 -8.45 1.93
CA ILE A 11 -5.64 -8.17 1.08
C ILE A 11 -6.08 -8.13 -0.38
N THR A 12 -5.90 -6.97 -1.04
CA THR A 12 -6.15 -6.84 -2.48
C THR A 12 -4.96 -7.35 -3.29
N GLY A 13 -5.19 -8.08 -4.39
CA GLY A 13 -4.11 -8.68 -5.17
C GLY A 13 -3.30 -9.72 -4.37
N GLY A 14 -3.96 -10.41 -3.43
CA GLY A 14 -3.32 -11.32 -2.47
C GLY A 14 -2.96 -12.71 -3.01
N ALA A 15 -3.23 -13.00 -4.28
CA ALA A 15 -3.02 -14.35 -4.82
C ALA A 15 -1.58 -14.64 -5.26
N THR A 16 -0.73 -13.64 -5.40
CA THR A 16 0.66 -13.81 -5.88
C THR A 16 1.61 -12.78 -5.26
N GLY A 17 2.92 -13.00 -5.37
CA GLY A 17 3.96 -12.05 -5.00
C GLY A 17 3.87 -11.57 -3.56
N ILE A 18 4.06 -10.26 -3.35
CA ILE A 18 4.06 -9.63 -2.02
C ILE A 18 2.74 -9.90 -1.27
N GLY A 19 1.59 -9.76 -1.95
CA GLY A 19 0.29 -9.96 -1.31
C GLY A 19 0.11 -11.37 -0.76
N PHE A 20 0.53 -12.39 -1.50
CA PHE A 20 0.47 -13.78 -1.04
C PHE A 20 1.48 -14.06 0.08
N ALA A 21 2.69 -13.51 -0.02
CA ALA A 21 3.69 -13.65 1.05
C ALA A 21 3.23 -12.99 2.36
N LEU A 22 2.59 -11.81 2.29
CA LEU A 22 1.96 -11.19 3.45
C LEU A 22 0.80 -12.02 4.01
N ALA A 23 -0.06 -12.58 3.14
CA ALA A 23 -1.15 -13.47 3.56
C ALA A 23 -0.63 -14.68 4.35
N LYS A 24 0.42 -15.35 3.86
CA LYS A 24 1.08 -16.46 4.57
C LYS A 24 1.66 -16.01 5.91
N THR A 25 2.45 -14.93 5.88
CA THR A 25 3.22 -14.48 7.04
C THR A 25 2.32 -13.96 8.16
N LEU A 26 1.25 -13.23 7.83
CA LEU A 26 0.30 -12.72 8.82
C LEU A 26 -0.66 -13.82 9.28
N GLY A 27 -1.07 -14.71 8.37
CA GLY A 27 -1.90 -15.87 8.68
C GLY A 27 -1.21 -16.86 9.63
N SER A 28 0.09 -17.10 9.48
CA SER A 28 0.87 -17.94 10.39
C SER A 28 0.96 -17.40 11.83
N GLU A 29 0.72 -16.09 12.04
CA GLU A 29 0.56 -15.47 13.36
C GLU A 29 -0.88 -15.60 13.92
N GLY A 30 -1.73 -16.38 13.25
CA GLY A 30 -3.11 -16.66 13.65
C GLY A 30 -4.14 -15.62 13.14
N ALA A 31 -3.78 -14.78 12.17
CA ALA A 31 -4.75 -13.91 11.51
C ALA A 31 -5.65 -14.71 10.56
N LYS A 32 -6.88 -14.23 10.39
CA LYS A 32 -7.87 -14.71 9.42
C LYS A 32 -7.74 -13.88 8.16
N ILE A 33 -7.63 -14.54 7.01
CA ILE A 33 -7.25 -13.88 5.76
C ILE A 33 -8.41 -13.89 4.77
N VAL A 34 -8.68 -12.76 4.13
CA VAL A 34 -9.55 -12.70 2.94
C VAL A 34 -8.74 -12.11 1.78
N ILE A 35 -8.60 -12.88 0.72
CA ILE A 35 -7.88 -12.46 -0.49
C ILE A 35 -8.87 -12.01 -1.56
N GLY A 36 -8.66 -10.79 -2.10
CA GLY A 36 -9.33 -10.29 -3.29
C GLY A 36 -8.40 -10.33 -4.50
N GLU A 37 -8.88 -10.91 -5.63
CA GLU A 37 -8.10 -11.07 -6.85
C GLU A 37 -9.04 -11.27 -8.06
N PRO A 38 -8.81 -10.65 -9.23
CA PRO A 38 -9.66 -10.88 -10.39
C PRO A 38 -9.36 -12.19 -11.14
N ARG A 39 -8.16 -12.76 -10.98
CA ARG A 39 -7.75 -13.99 -11.67
C ARG A 39 -8.18 -15.22 -10.89
N LYS A 40 -9.36 -15.76 -11.22
CA LYS A 40 -10.04 -16.83 -10.47
C LYS A 40 -9.16 -18.05 -10.15
N GLU A 41 -8.43 -18.57 -11.13
CA GLU A 41 -7.59 -19.77 -10.92
C GLU A 41 -6.47 -19.52 -9.91
N LYS A 42 -5.79 -18.36 -10.02
CA LYS A 42 -4.74 -17.95 -9.07
C LYS A 42 -5.30 -17.72 -7.68
N LEU A 43 -6.49 -17.14 -7.61
CA LEU A 43 -7.20 -16.88 -6.35
C LEU A 43 -7.51 -18.17 -5.60
N LEU A 44 -8.12 -19.14 -6.26
CA LEU A 44 -8.45 -20.46 -5.67
C LEU A 44 -7.18 -21.18 -5.21
N GLN A 45 -6.16 -21.27 -6.07
CA GLN A 45 -4.90 -21.92 -5.72
C GLN A 45 -4.23 -21.26 -4.50
N ALA A 46 -4.26 -19.94 -4.41
CA ALA A 46 -3.65 -19.21 -3.28
C ALA A 46 -4.37 -19.53 -1.97
N VAL A 47 -5.71 -19.57 -1.96
CA VAL A 47 -6.48 -19.86 -0.75
C VAL A 47 -6.34 -21.32 -0.34
N ASP A 48 -6.32 -22.27 -1.29
CA ASP A 48 -6.06 -23.66 -0.99
C ASP A 48 -4.68 -23.85 -0.35
N ASN A 49 -3.64 -23.22 -0.90
CA ASN A 49 -2.30 -23.22 -0.31
C ASN A 49 -2.29 -22.65 1.13
N LEU A 50 -3.04 -21.58 1.42
CA LEU A 50 -3.13 -21.04 2.78
C LEU A 50 -3.85 -22.01 3.72
N LYS A 51 -4.93 -22.66 3.28
CA LYS A 51 -5.67 -23.67 4.06
C LYS A 51 -4.79 -24.89 4.36
N ASP A 52 -3.99 -25.36 3.40
CA ASP A 52 -3.02 -26.45 3.59
C ASP A 52 -1.95 -26.12 4.63
N MET A 53 -1.63 -24.82 4.81
CA MET A 53 -0.76 -24.34 5.89
C MET A 53 -1.49 -24.15 7.23
N GLY A 54 -2.77 -24.52 7.33
CA GLY A 54 -3.59 -24.35 8.54
C GLY A 54 -4.07 -22.91 8.77
N ILE A 55 -4.02 -22.04 7.76
CA ILE A 55 -4.48 -20.66 7.82
C ILE A 55 -5.96 -20.58 7.44
N GLU A 56 -6.77 -19.96 8.29
CA GLU A 56 -8.18 -19.70 8.00
C GLU A 56 -8.28 -18.60 6.94
N ALA A 57 -8.61 -18.99 5.70
CA ALA A 57 -8.60 -18.09 4.55
C ALA A 57 -9.82 -18.27 3.66
N PHE A 58 -10.30 -17.15 3.08
CA PHE A 58 -11.37 -17.10 2.09
C PHE A 58 -10.96 -16.29 0.86
N GLU A 59 -11.57 -16.63 -0.26
CA GLU A 59 -11.40 -15.97 -1.55
C GLU A 59 -12.62 -15.12 -1.91
N ALA A 60 -12.37 -13.98 -2.56
CA ALA A 60 -13.38 -13.17 -3.21
C ALA A 60 -12.88 -12.62 -4.54
N TYR A 61 -13.74 -12.63 -5.57
CA TYR A 61 -13.45 -11.88 -6.79
C TYR A 61 -13.31 -10.41 -6.44
N LEU A 62 -12.28 -9.76 -6.97
CA LEU A 62 -12.06 -8.33 -6.76
C LEU A 62 -11.38 -7.71 -7.98
N ASP A 63 -12.06 -6.78 -8.63
CA ASP A 63 -11.46 -5.78 -9.50
C ASP A 63 -11.40 -4.44 -8.75
N VAL A 64 -10.20 -4.00 -8.38
CA VAL A 64 -10.00 -2.77 -7.59
C VAL A 64 -10.37 -1.50 -8.38
N THR A 65 -10.48 -1.57 -9.70
CA THR A 65 -10.89 -0.44 -10.55
C THR A 65 -12.40 -0.19 -10.50
N ASP A 66 -13.16 -1.19 -10.07
CA ASP A 66 -14.62 -1.11 -9.89
C ASP A 66 -14.97 -0.91 -8.42
N LEU A 67 -15.52 0.26 -8.08
CA LEU A 67 -15.92 0.60 -6.71
C LEU A 67 -16.92 -0.43 -6.14
N LYS A 68 -17.90 -0.89 -6.97
CA LYS A 68 -18.88 -1.88 -6.52
C LYS A 68 -18.22 -3.21 -6.17
N SER A 69 -17.23 -3.65 -6.94
CA SER A 69 -16.44 -4.85 -6.63
C SER A 69 -15.69 -4.72 -5.29
N VAL A 70 -15.19 -3.52 -4.96
CA VAL A 70 -14.52 -3.25 -3.67
C VAL A 70 -15.53 -3.24 -2.52
N GLU A 71 -16.73 -2.68 -2.72
CA GLU A 71 -17.83 -2.75 -1.74
C GLU A 71 -18.23 -4.21 -1.44
N ASP A 72 -18.42 -5.01 -2.49
CA ASP A 72 -18.77 -6.43 -2.36
C ASP A 72 -17.67 -7.22 -1.64
N PHE A 73 -16.40 -6.90 -1.89
CA PHE A 73 -15.26 -7.50 -1.19
C PHE A 73 -15.26 -7.17 0.31
N ALA A 74 -15.54 -5.93 0.67
CA ALA A 74 -15.64 -5.52 2.07
C ALA A 74 -16.82 -6.19 2.78
N GLU A 75 -17.98 -6.24 2.14
CA GLU A 75 -19.17 -6.93 2.67
C GLU A 75 -18.94 -8.43 2.83
N PHE A 76 -18.31 -9.07 1.86
CA PHE A 76 -17.93 -10.49 1.94
C PHE A 76 -16.98 -10.74 3.12
N THR A 77 -15.97 -9.86 3.31
CA THR A 77 -15.04 -9.98 4.43
C THR A 77 -15.78 -9.94 5.78
N ILE A 78 -16.70 -9.00 5.94
CA ILE A 78 -17.52 -8.88 7.16
C ILE A 78 -18.46 -10.08 7.30
N LYS A 79 -19.05 -10.56 6.22
CA LYS A 79 -19.92 -11.75 6.24
C LYS A 79 -19.17 -13.01 6.70
N CYS A 80 -17.92 -13.19 6.29
CA CYS A 80 -17.11 -14.34 6.70
C CYS A 80 -16.72 -14.31 8.19
N PHE A 81 -16.39 -13.13 8.72
CA PHE A 81 -15.73 -13.03 10.02
C PHE A 81 -16.37 -12.04 11.01
N GLY A 82 -17.45 -11.36 10.62
CA GLY A 82 -18.18 -10.41 11.43
C GLY A 82 -17.49 -9.05 11.60
N ARG A 83 -16.28 -8.88 11.07
CA ARG A 83 -15.46 -7.65 11.22
C ARG A 83 -14.34 -7.57 10.18
N VAL A 84 -13.67 -6.41 10.14
CA VAL A 84 -12.38 -6.24 9.47
C VAL A 84 -11.44 -5.44 10.40
N ASP A 85 -10.25 -5.98 10.67
CA ASP A 85 -9.25 -5.32 11.51
C ASP A 85 -8.15 -4.64 10.71
N MET A 86 -7.87 -5.14 9.50
CA MET A 86 -6.82 -4.60 8.65
C MET A 86 -7.18 -4.73 7.17
N LEU A 87 -6.91 -3.67 6.41
CA LEU A 87 -6.86 -3.69 4.96
C LEU A 87 -5.41 -3.55 4.51
N ILE A 88 -4.99 -4.39 3.56
CA ILE A 88 -3.74 -4.20 2.82
C ILE A 88 -4.08 -3.96 1.34
N ASN A 89 -4.00 -2.72 0.90
CA ASN A 89 -4.12 -2.33 -0.49
C ASN A 89 -2.82 -2.67 -1.22
N ASN A 90 -2.74 -3.90 -1.73
CA ASN A 90 -1.54 -4.43 -2.39
C ASN A 90 -1.68 -4.55 -3.91
N ALA A 91 -2.90 -4.65 -4.44
CA ALA A 91 -3.11 -4.76 -5.88
C ALA A 91 -2.38 -3.67 -6.66
N GLY A 92 -1.69 -4.05 -7.72
CA GLY A 92 -0.93 -3.12 -8.53
C GLY A 92 -0.38 -3.76 -9.80
N ILE A 93 -0.14 -2.94 -10.80
CA ILE A 93 0.46 -3.33 -12.08
C ILE A 93 1.68 -2.45 -12.36
N ALA A 94 2.66 -3.02 -13.05
CA ALA A 94 3.70 -2.25 -13.72
C ALA A 94 3.13 -1.56 -14.96
N GLY A 95 3.60 -1.48 -16.05
CA GLY A 95 2.94 -0.97 -17.23
C GLY A 95 3.96 -0.53 -18.27
N ALA A 96 3.50 0.22 -19.24
CA ALA A 96 4.30 0.67 -20.35
C ALA A 96 5.53 1.44 -19.87
N ARG A 97 6.69 1.06 -20.40
CA ARG A 97 7.97 1.75 -20.21
C ARG A 97 8.29 2.61 -21.41
N GLY A 98 8.77 3.80 -21.18
CA GLY A 98 9.17 4.71 -22.24
C GLY A 98 9.41 6.13 -21.76
N ARG A 99 9.98 6.94 -22.62
CA ARG A 99 10.02 8.39 -22.43
C ARG A 99 8.58 8.93 -22.55
N ILE A 100 8.21 9.94 -21.79
CA ILE A 100 6.82 10.44 -21.67
C ILE A 100 6.14 10.72 -23.01
N ASP A 101 6.89 11.18 -24.01
CA ASP A 101 6.38 11.49 -25.36
C ASP A 101 6.15 10.22 -26.22
N LYS A 102 6.47 9.02 -25.69
CA LYS A 102 6.31 7.70 -26.35
C LYS A 102 5.39 6.75 -25.58
N VAL A 103 4.97 7.11 -24.38
CA VAL A 103 4.06 6.27 -23.58
C VAL A 103 2.62 6.57 -23.97
N ASP A 104 1.84 5.53 -24.26
CA ASP A 104 0.41 5.67 -24.52
C ASP A 104 -0.32 6.15 -23.27
N VAL A 105 -1.12 7.22 -23.44
CA VAL A 105 -1.93 7.82 -22.37
C VAL A 105 -2.99 6.84 -21.85
N VAL A 106 -3.52 5.95 -22.69
CA VAL A 106 -4.51 4.93 -22.27
C VAL A 106 -3.87 3.96 -21.31
N GLU A 107 -2.65 3.47 -21.61
CA GLU A 107 -1.89 2.61 -20.69
C GLU A 107 -1.50 3.33 -19.41
N ALA A 108 -1.14 4.62 -19.50
CA ALA A 108 -0.85 5.42 -18.31
C ALA A 108 -2.08 5.56 -17.39
N LYS A 109 -3.27 5.82 -17.94
CA LYS A 109 -4.53 5.86 -17.19
C LYS A 109 -4.82 4.54 -16.50
N LYS A 110 -4.68 3.41 -17.21
CA LYS A 110 -4.90 2.07 -16.63
C LYS A 110 -4.00 1.81 -15.42
N ILE A 111 -2.74 2.29 -15.46
CA ILE A 111 -1.85 2.18 -14.30
C ILE A 111 -2.41 2.98 -13.11
N PHE A 112 -2.91 4.19 -13.34
CA PHE A 112 -3.54 4.99 -12.29
C PHE A 112 -4.84 4.38 -11.79
N ASP A 113 -5.68 3.84 -12.66
CA ASP A 113 -6.94 3.19 -12.27
C ASP A 113 -6.68 2.05 -11.28
N VAL A 114 -5.66 1.22 -11.52
CA VAL A 114 -5.32 0.12 -10.62
C VAL A 114 -4.53 0.62 -9.41
N ASN A 115 -3.39 1.31 -9.63
CA ASN A 115 -2.40 1.57 -8.58
C ASN A 115 -2.79 2.70 -7.64
N PHE A 116 -3.60 3.65 -8.09
CA PHE A 116 -4.03 4.81 -7.30
C PHE A 116 -5.52 4.75 -6.99
N PHE A 117 -6.40 4.72 -8.00
CA PHE A 117 -7.83 4.69 -7.74
C PHE A 117 -8.29 3.39 -7.09
N GLY A 118 -7.64 2.25 -7.40
CA GLY A 118 -7.88 1.01 -6.67
C GLY A 118 -7.55 1.12 -5.18
N VAL A 119 -6.45 1.79 -4.82
CA VAL A 119 -6.10 2.09 -3.43
C VAL A 119 -7.09 3.07 -2.80
N TRP A 120 -7.49 4.12 -3.55
CA TRP A 120 -8.51 5.07 -3.11
C TRP A 120 -9.83 4.36 -2.78
N HIS A 121 -10.34 3.50 -3.67
CA HIS A 121 -11.56 2.72 -3.45
C HIS A 121 -11.45 1.87 -2.18
N GLY A 122 -10.34 1.13 -2.02
CA GLY A 122 -10.07 0.35 -0.82
C GLY A 122 -10.10 1.20 0.44
N CYS A 123 -9.39 2.33 0.45
CA CYS A 123 -9.38 3.25 1.59
C CYS A 123 -10.78 3.81 1.90
N ALA A 124 -11.52 4.28 0.89
CA ALA A 124 -12.85 4.87 1.08
C ALA A 124 -13.87 3.87 1.64
N VAL A 125 -13.91 2.66 1.06
CA VAL A 125 -14.88 1.63 1.47
C VAL A 125 -14.55 1.06 2.84
N PHE A 126 -13.30 0.66 3.05
CA PHE A 126 -12.92 0.00 4.30
C PHE A 126 -12.83 0.96 5.47
N SER A 127 -12.41 2.22 5.29
CA SER A 127 -12.43 3.21 6.37
C SER A 127 -13.87 3.44 6.87
N LYS A 128 -14.86 3.52 5.98
CA LYS A 128 -16.26 3.61 6.36
C LYS A 128 -16.69 2.43 7.24
N LYS A 129 -16.38 1.20 6.83
CA LYS A 129 -16.69 -0.02 7.61
C LYS A 129 -15.97 -0.04 8.96
N MET A 130 -14.71 0.40 9.02
CA MET A 130 -13.91 0.48 10.25
C MET A 130 -14.43 1.57 11.18
N ILE A 131 -14.89 2.73 10.66
CA ILE A 131 -15.53 3.79 11.45
C ILE A 131 -16.85 3.27 12.04
N GLU A 132 -17.71 2.63 11.24
CA GLU A 132 -18.97 2.02 11.71
C GLU A 132 -18.71 0.95 12.78
N GLN A 133 -17.63 0.17 12.65
CA GLN A 133 -17.21 -0.83 13.62
C GLN A 133 -16.73 -0.22 14.94
N GLY A 134 -16.13 0.97 14.94
CA GLY A 134 -15.68 1.73 16.12
C GLY A 134 -14.57 1.05 16.92
N THR A 135 -13.80 0.14 16.33
CA THR A 135 -12.71 -0.59 17.01
C THR A 135 -11.38 -0.35 16.34
N LYS A 136 -10.30 -0.56 17.10
CA LYS A 136 -8.93 -0.42 16.59
C LYS A 136 -8.72 -1.23 15.31
N SER A 137 -8.34 -0.55 14.24
CA SER A 137 -8.13 -1.12 12.90
C SER A 137 -6.95 -0.44 12.19
N ALA A 138 -6.57 -0.96 11.03
CA ALA A 138 -5.45 -0.43 10.26
C ALA A 138 -5.66 -0.52 8.75
N ILE A 139 -5.13 0.43 8.01
CA ILE A 139 -5.03 0.43 6.55
C ILE A 139 -3.56 0.57 6.17
N TYR A 140 -3.06 -0.40 5.41
CA TYR A 140 -1.72 -0.35 4.84
C TYR A 140 -1.79 -0.29 3.33
N ASN A 141 -1.17 0.74 2.75
CA ASN A 141 -1.13 0.95 1.30
C ASN A 141 0.24 0.57 0.74
N LEU A 142 0.27 -0.27 -0.30
CA LEU A 142 1.51 -0.65 -0.94
C LEU A 142 1.98 0.44 -1.91
N GLY A 143 2.88 1.28 -1.42
CA GLY A 143 3.66 2.21 -2.22
C GLY A 143 4.75 1.49 -3.02
N SER A 144 5.94 2.05 -3.02
CA SER A 144 7.17 1.54 -3.62
C SER A 144 8.32 2.44 -3.18
N GLU A 145 9.57 2.02 -3.30
CA GLU A 145 10.70 2.94 -3.31
C GLU A 145 10.49 4.08 -4.32
N ASN A 146 9.78 3.80 -5.43
CA ASN A 146 9.36 4.80 -6.41
C ASN A 146 8.32 5.82 -5.90
N SER A 147 7.85 5.71 -4.66
CA SER A 147 7.09 6.77 -3.98
C SER A 147 7.99 7.84 -3.36
N LEU A 148 9.26 7.53 -3.15
CA LEU A 148 10.23 8.36 -2.44
C LEU A 148 11.30 8.97 -3.34
N PHE A 149 11.72 8.22 -4.38
CA PHE A 149 12.68 8.64 -5.40
C PHE A 149 12.40 7.88 -6.71
N ILE A 150 13.11 8.20 -7.78
CA ILE A 150 12.93 7.50 -9.06
C ILE A 150 13.92 6.34 -9.13
N ALA A 151 13.47 5.14 -8.76
CA ALA A 151 14.29 3.92 -8.84
C ALA A 151 14.27 3.32 -10.25
N VAL A 152 13.13 3.38 -10.95
CA VAL A 152 12.96 2.79 -12.28
C VAL A 152 12.78 3.89 -13.34
N PRO A 153 13.85 4.23 -14.09
CA PRO A 153 13.75 5.18 -15.20
C PRO A 153 12.75 4.73 -16.27
N LYS A 154 12.18 5.68 -17.00
CA LYS A 154 11.22 5.43 -18.09
C LYS A 154 9.92 4.74 -17.66
N SER A 155 9.54 4.83 -16.38
CA SER A 155 8.30 4.29 -15.83
C SER A 155 7.42 5.40 -15.25
N VAL A 156 7.25 6.50 -15.97
CA VAL A 156 6.63 7.76 -15.50
C VAL A 156 5.28 7.53 -14.83
N ALA A 157 4.35 6.82 -15.48
CA ALA A 157 3.03 6.59 -14.94
C ALA A 157 3.06 5.76 -13.64
N TYR A 158 3.89 4.72 -13.60
CA TYR A 158 4.08 3.91 -12.39
C TYR A 158 4.66 4.75 -11.24
N VAL A 159 5.76 5.46 -11.49
CA VAL A 159 6.40 6.33 -10.48
C VAL A 159 5.41 7.37 -9.94
N ALA A 160 4.69 8.06 -10.84
CA ALA A 160 3.69 9.05 -10.43
C ALA A 160 2.55 8.43 -9.62
N SER A 161 2.02 7.25 -10.03
CA SER A 161 0.98 6.55 -9.29
C SER A 161 1.44 6.17 -7.87
N LYS A 162 2.69 5.73 -7.71
CA LYS A 162 3.24 5.34 -6.39
C LYS A 162 3.55 6.55 -5.50
N HIS A 163 3.96 7.69 -6.04
CA HIS A 163 4.00 8.96 -5.29
C HIS A 163 2.61 9.38 -4.81
N SER A 164 1.58 9.23 -5.66
CA SER A 164 0.19 9.57 -5.31
C SER A 164 -0.35 8.68 -4.18
N VAL A 165 0.00 7.40 -4.14
CA VAL A 165 -0.37 6.50 -3.03
C VAL A 165 0.22 6.97 -1.71
N PHE A 166 1.47 7.43 -1.69
CA PHE A 166 2.08 7.97 -0.47
C PHE A 166 1.36 9.24 -0.01
N ALA A 167 1.12 10.20 -0.92
CA ALA A 167 0.39 11.43 -0.61
C ALA A 167 -1.02 11.15 -0.07
N LEU A 168 -1.75 10.19 -0.67
CA LEU A 168 -3.06 9.73 -0.18
C LEU A 168 -2.96 9.20 1.26
N SER A 169 -1.97 8.34 1.53
CA SER A 169 -1.78 7.74 2.85
C SER A 169 -1.48 8.79 3.93
N GLU A 170 -0.64 9.78 3.62
CA GLU A 170 -0.33 10.89 4.53
C GLU A 170 -1.57 11.75 4.81
N SER A 171 -2.41 12.02 3.79
CA SER A 171 -3.68 12.74 3.99
C SER A 171 -4.63 11.95 4.89
N LEU A 172 -4.82 10.66 4.64
CA LEU A 172 -5.71 9.81 5.43
C LEU A 172 -5.31 9.73 6.91
N ARG A 173 -4.02 9.81 7.23
CA ARG A 173 -3.53 9.86 8.63
C ARG A 173 -4.04 11.06 9.42
N ASN A 174 -4.33 12.17 8.73
CA ASN A 174 -4.86 13.37 9.36
C ASN A 174 -6.40 13.39 9.38
N ASP A 175 -7.04 12.67 8.46
CA ASP A 175 -8.48 12.74 8.24
C ASP A 175 -9.26 11.65 8.98
N LEU A 176 -8.64 10.49 9.23
CA LEU A 176 -9.30 9.36 9.87
C LEU A 176 -9.20 9.43 11.41
N PRO A 177 -10.18 8.84 12.12
CA PRO A 177 -10.14 8.75 13.59
C PRO A 177 -8.89 8.02 14.09
N ASP A 178 -8.35 8.41 15.24
CA ASP A 178 -7.11 7.88 15.85
C ASP A 178 -7.10 6.35 16.05
N PHE A 179 -8.26 5.71 16.11
CA PHE A 179 -8.35 4.26 16.22
C PHE A 179 -8.15 3.53 14.87
N ILE A 180 -8.03 4.27 13.75
CA ILE A 180 -7.68 3.71 12.43
C ILE A 180 -6.26 4.11 12.07
N HIS A 181 -5.33 3.18 12.26
CA HIS A 181 -3.94 3.39 11.88
C HIS A 181 -3.79 3.36 10.34
N VAL A 182 -3.03 4.30 9.78
CA VAL A 182 -2.68 4.29 8.35
C VAL A 182 -1.17 4.24 8.18
N GLY A 183 -0.70 3.28 7.39
CA GLY A 183 0.72 3.14 7.05
C GLY A 183 0.95 2.92 5.55
N THR A 184 2.14 3.23 5.09
CA THR A 184 2.59 2.98 3.72
C THR A 184 3.77 2.02 3.73
N ILE A 185 3.67 0.95 2.95
CA ILE A 185 4.74 -0.03 2.76
C ILE A 185 5.51 0.36 1.48
N PHE A 186 6.83 0.48 1.59
CA PHE A 186 7.71 0.88 0.49
C PHE A 186 8.64 -0.28 0.09
N PRO A 187 8.15 -1.23 -0.74
CA PRO A 187 9.03 -2.25 -1.28
C PRO A 187 10.12 -1.62 -2.16
N GLY A 188 11.34 -2.12 -2.03
CA GLY A 188 12.33 -2.00 -3.07
C GLY A 188 12.12 -3.08 -4.13
N TYR A 189 13.21 -3.62 -4.69
CA TYR A 189 13.13 -4.66 -5.70
C TYR A 189 12.89 -6.03 -5.04
N VAL A 190 11.64 -6.50 -5.07
CA VAL A 190 11.21 -7.81 -4.54
C VAL A 190 10.94 -8.75 -5.71
N ASP A 191 11.43 -9.98 -5.64
CA ASP A 191 11.18 -11.00 -6.66
C ASP A 191 9.73 -11.47 -6.64
N THR A 192 9.01 -11.15 -7.71
CA THR A 192 7.58 -11.41 -7.86
C THR A 192 7.22 -11.57 -9.33
N PRO A 193 6.03 -12.09 -9.67
CA PRO A 193 5.56 -12.09 -11.06
C PRO A 193 5.50 -10.69 -11.71
N LEU A 194 5.43 -9.62 -10.93
CA LEU A 194 5.44 -8.24 -11.42
C LEU A 194 6.85 -7.80 -11.87
N THR A 195 7.89 -8.33 -11.24
CA THR A 195 9.30 -7.95 -11.42
C THR A 195 10.12 -9.00 -12.15
N SER A 196 9.52 -10.07 -12.64
CA SER A 196 10.17 -11.28 -13.21
C SER A 196 11.09 -11.04 -14.43
N GLN A 197 11.31 -9.78 -14.84
CA GLN A 197 12.17 -9.40 -15.96
C GLN A 197 13.66 -9.23 -15.57
N ALA A 198 14.00 -9.27 -14.27
CA ALA A 198 15.36 -9.17 -13.78
C ALA A 198 15.55 -10.05 -12.54
N GLU A 199 16.70 -10.70 -12.45
CA GLU A 199 17.10 -11.52 -11.30
C GLU A 199 17.66 -10.66 -10.16
N GLY A 200 17.67 -11.18 -8.94
CA GLY A 200 18.34 -10.57 -7.79
C GLY A 200 17.46 -9.70 -6.90
N GLY A 201 16.12 -9.80 -7.01
CA GLY A 201 15.21 -9.21 -6.05
C GLY A 201 15.25 -9.90 -4.67
N MET A 202 14.85 -9.19 -3.63
CA MET A 202 14.62 -9.78 -2.30
C MET A 202 13.51 -10.83 -2.40
N ASP A 203 13.68 -11.97 -1.77
CA ASP A 203 12.63 -12.99 -1.68
C ASP A 203 11.35 -12.40 -1.03
N ALA A 204 10.18 -12.75 -1.60
CA ALA A 204 8.91 -12.17 -1.14
C ALA A 204 8.55 -12.59 0.30
N ASP A 205 8.94 -13.78 0.73
CA ASP A 205 8.69 -14.24 2.10
C ASP A 205 9.65 -13.58 3.10
N GLU A 206 10.90 -13.32 2.72
CA GLU A 206 11.84 -12.52 3.49
C GLU A 206 11.33 -11.09 3.65
N PHE A 207 10.89 -10.47 2.55
CA PHE A 207 10.26 -9.16 2.59
C PHE A 207 9.06 -9.13 3.54
N ALA A 208 8.14 -10.11 3.45
CA ALA A 208 6.95 -10.17 4.28
C ALA A 208 7.27 -10.31 5.78
N LYS A 209 8.34 -11.03 6.14
CA LYS A 209 8.81 -11.13 7.53
C LYS A 209 9.27 -9.78 8.08
N ILE A 210 10.03 -9.01 7.29
CA ILE A 210 10.49 -7.66 7.66
C ILE A 210 9.29 -6.72 7.85
N VAL A 211 8.33 -6.75 6.92
CA VAL A 211 7.11 -5.92 6.96
C VAL A 211 6.22 -6.27 8.14
N LYS A 212 6.05 -7.55 8.45
CA LYS A 212 5.23 -8.02 9.57
C LYS A 212 5.61 -7.38 10.90
N GLU A 213 6.90 -7.31 11.22
CA GLU A 213 7.36 -6.73 12.49
C GLU A 213 7.02 -5.23 12.59
N GLN A 214 7.10 -4.51 11.48
CA GLN A 214 6.75 -3.10 11.42
C GLN A 214 5.22 -2.89 11.50
N ILE A 215 4.42 -3.75 10.87
CA ILE A 215 2.96 -3.78 11.02
C ILE A 215 2.57 -4.01 12.49
N LYS A 216 3.21 -4.97 13.17
CA LYS A 216 2.95 -5.25 14.60
C LYS A 216 3.28 -4.05 15.49
N ASN A 217 4.29 -3.27 15.14
CA ASN A 217 4.68 -2.04 15.83
C ASN A 217 3.86 -0.81 15.42
N GLU A 218 2.94 -0.95 14.46
CA GLU A 218 2.11 0.14 13.94
C GLU A 218 2.96 1.27 13.36
N GLU A 219 3.99 0.92 12.58
CA GLU A 219 4.79 1.92 11.89
C GLU A 219 4.00 2.54 10.73
N HIS A 220 4.15 3.86 10.55
CA HIS A 220 3.54 4.57 9.43
C HIS A 220 4.36 4.46 8.15
N ILE A 221 5.67 4.38 8.27
CA ILE A 221 6.63 4.24 7.20
C ILE A 221 7.27 2.87 7.31
N ILE A 222 6.88 1.94 6.43
CA ILE A 222 7.35 0.56 6.45
C ILE A 222 8.35 0.34 5.32
N VAL A 223 9.57 -0.04 5.67
CA VAL A 223 10.71 -0.13 4.74
C VAL A 223 11.39 -1.49 4.81
N SER A 224 12.15 -1.85 3.78
CA SER A 224 12.83 -3.16 3.69
C SER A 224 14.24 -3.09 3.13
N HIS A 225 14.53 -2.16 2.22
CA HIS A 225 15.79 -2.10 1.47
C HIS A 225 16.68 -0.96 2.00
N ALA A 226 17.75 -1.31 2.71
CA ALA A 226 18.60 -0.35 3.43
C ALA A 226 19.23 0.71 2.51
N TYR A 227 19.68 0.33 1.31
CA TYR A 227 20.35 1.25 0.39
C TYR A 227 19.46 2.37 -0.14
N ASN A 228 18.14 2.25 -0.03
CA ASN A 228 17.19 3.29 -0.44
C ASN A 228 17.38 4.60 0.34
N SER A 229 17.91 4.55 1.57
CA SER A 229 18.25 5.74 2.36
C SER A 229 19.20 6.69 1.62
N VAL A 230 20.16 6.16 0.88
CA VAL A 230 21.14 6.95 0.10
C VAL A 230 20.45 7.82 -0.95
N HIS A 231 19.46 7.26 -1.66
CA HIS A 231 18.70 7.99 -2.69
C HIS A 231 17.76 9.02 -2.08
N ILE A 232 17.15 8.69 -0.94
CA ILE A 232 16.26 9.59 -0.19
C ILE A 232 17.05 10.79 0.34
N GLU A 233 18.22 10.56 0.94
CA GLU A 233 19.11 11.62 1.43
C GLU A 233 19.54 12.54 0.30
N LYS A 234 19.93 11.99 -0.87
CA LYS A 234 20.29 12.80 -2.03
C LYS A 234 19.16 13.72 -2.45
N ARG A 235 17.92 13.20 -2.59
CA ARG A 235 16.73 14.00 -2.92
C ARG A 235 16.44 15.09 -1.88
N ASN A 236 16.49 14.72 -0.60
CA ASN A 236 16.25 15.67 0.50
C ASN A 236 17.29 16.79 0.53
N ASN A 237 18.56 16.46 0.28
CA ASN A 237 19.64 17.45 0.19
C ASN A 237 19.45 18.41 -0.98
N GLU A 238 18.99 17.94 -2.13
CA GLU A 238 18.67 18.78 -3.29
C GLU A 238 17.55 19.78 -2.96
N ILE A 239 16.45 19.31 -2.35
CA ILE A 239 15.34 20.15 -1.91
C ILE A 239 15.80 21.16 -0.87
N SER A 240 16.50 20.72 0.18
CA SER A 240 16.97 21.58 1.26
C SER A 240 17.95 22.64 0.76
N SER A 241 18.80 22.30 -0.21
CA SER A 241 19.75 23.24 -0.81
C SER A 241 19.03 24.33 -1.61
N ALA A 242 17.95 24.00 -2.30
CA ALA A 242 17.14 24.99 -3.01
C ALA A 242 16.50 25.99 -2.02
N TYR A 243 15.91 25.50 -0.92
CA TYR A 243 15.37 26.36 0.13
C TYR A 243 16.44 27.24 0.76
N LYS A 244 17.59 26.70 1.15
CA LYS A 244 18.70 27.51 1.71
C LYS A 244 19.15 28.61 0.78
N LYS A 245 19.11 28.39 -0.54
CA LYS A 245 19.58 29.35 -1.54
C LYS A 245 18.56 30.43 -1.87
N TYR A 246 17.28 30.05 -1.98
CA TYR A 246 16.26 30.92 -2.56
C TYR A 246 15.15 31.36 -1.60
N ALA A 247 14.97 30.63 -0.50
CA ALA A 247 13.99 30.91 0.54
C ALA A 247 14.58 30.60 1.94
N PRO A 248 15.70 31.27 2.33
CA PRO A 248 16.31 31.02 3.64
C PRO A 248 15.37 31.43 4.78
N ARG A 249 15.45 30.69 5.91
CA ARG A 249 14.68 30.99 7.13
C ARG A 249 15.04 32.40 7.67
N TYR A 250 14.02 33.12 8.18
CA TYR A 250 14.13 34.40 8.87
C TYR A 250 13.13 34.47 10.03
N ASP A 251 13.30 35.43 10.96
CA ASP A 251 12.37 35.59 12.09
C ASP A 251 10.97 35.98 11.60
N GLY A 252 9.95 35.23 11.96
CA GLY A 252 8.57 35.44 11.50
C GLY A 252 8.24 34.85 10.14
N ASP A 253 9.09 33.99 9.58
CA ASP A 253 8.88 33.37 8.27
C ASP A 253 7.73 32.35 8.20
N ASP A 254 7.07 32.08 9.34
CA ASP A 254 5.83 31.31 9.42
C ASP A 254 4.56 32.14 9.09
N GLU A 255 4.71 33.45 8.79
CA GLU A 255 3.58 34.32 8.43
C GLU A 255 2.81 33.83 7.20
N TYR A 256 3.50 33.17 6.25
CA TYR A 256 2.94 32.56 5.04
C TYR A 256 2.75 31.04 5.13
N ASP A 257 3.02 30.44 6.28
CA ASP A 257 2.76 29.00 6.46
C ASP A 257 1.26 28.71 6.48
N VAL A 258 0.82 27.80 5.61
CA VAL A 258 -0.61 27.50 5.47
C VAL A 258 -1.23 26.96 6.75
N LYS A 259 -0.48 26.19 7.55
CA LYS A 259 -0.96 25.66 8.84
C LYS A 259 -1.14 26.79 9.86
N THR A 260 -0.20 27.73 9.89
CA THR A 260 -0.27 28.93 10.72
C THR A 260 -1.45 29.83 10.30
N ILE A 261 -1.68 29.98 9.00
CA ILE A 261 -2.82 30.75 8.49
C ILE A 261 -4.15 30.09 8.86
N LEU A 262 -4.30 28.79 8.59
CA LEU A 262 -5.54 28.04 8.86
C LEU A 262 -5.85 27.92 10.36
N SER A 263 -4.84 27.92 11.24
CA SER A 263 -5.05 27.90 12.68
C SER A 263 -5.67 29.17 13.25
N LYS A 264 -5.75 30.24 12.47
CA LYS A 264 -6.33 31.53 12.83
C LYS A 264 -7.80 31.69 12.36
N LEU A 265 -8.31 30.71 11.58
CA LEU A 265 -9.71 30.64 11.13
C LEU A 265 -10.56 29.85 12.10
#